data_ea7818bc4686b8c500473b6da7c3b92b
#
_entry.id   ea7818bc4686b8c500473b6da7c3b92b
#
_cell.length_a   1.000
_cell.length_b   1.000
_cell.length_c   1.000
_cell.angle_alpha   90.00
_cell.angle_beta   90.00
_cell.angle_gamma   90.00
#
_symmetry.space_group_name_H-M   'P 1'
#
loop_
_entity.id
_entity.type
_entity.pdbx_description
1 polymer ?
#
loop_
_entity_poly.entity_id
_entity_poly.type
_entity_poly.pdbx_seq_one_letter_code
_entity_poly.pdbx_strand_id
1 'polypeptide(L)'
;LFGRHADTVLPVIASSTPSDCFDVAIEAVRLATQFSTPVLLLCDGYLANASEPWLVPDLTQFEAFPVQFETNPEGFSPANRNPETLSRVWAKPGTPGLEHRIGGIEKDYNTGDISYDADNHQKMTDVRKAKIDGIAKFIPAQTVSQGPSAGQLAIVGWGSTYGPIHQAVKRLRA
;
A
#
# COMPACT_ATOMS: atom_id res chain seq x y z
N LEU A 1 -0.14 -7.61 10.54
CA LEU A 1 -0.55 -6.34 11.14
C LEU A 1 0.37 -5.90 12.28
N PHE A 2 0.61 -6.78 13.25
CA PHE A 2 1.32 -6.44 14.50
C PHE A 2 2.65 -7.19 14.68
N GLY A 3 3.17 -7.77 13.62
CA GLY A 3 4.35 -8.65 13.68
C GLY A 3 5.71 -7.97 13.54
N ARG A 4 5.76 -6.63 13.54
CA ARG A 4 7.00 -5.86 13.37
C ARG A 4 7.30 -5.00 14.59
N HIS A 5 8.54 -4.51 14.68
CA HIS A 5 8.91 -3.53 15.69
C HIS A 5 8.15 -2.21 15.48
N ALA A 6 7.85 -1.53 16.57
CA ALA A 6 6.76 -0.58 16.74
C ALA A 6 6.70 0.62 15.77
N ASP A 7 7.80 1.12 15.29
CA ASP A 7 7.88 2.33 14.47
C ASP A 7 7.71 2.10 12.96
N THR A 8 7.39 0.87 12.56
CA THR A 8 7.23 0.48 11.16
C THR A 8 5.77 0.31 10.79
N VAL A 9 5.24 1.21 9.98
CA VAL A 9 3.90 1.13 9.40
C VAL A 9 3.96 0.70 7.95
N LEU A 10 3.03 -0.16 7.52
CA LEU A 10 2.90 -0.64 6.14
C LEU A 10 1.43 -0.72 5.74
N PRO A 11 1.11 -0.54 4.45
CA PRO A 11 -0.21 -0.89 3.94
C PRO A 11 -0.42 -2.40 4.04
N VAL A 12 -1.60 -2.78 4.49
CA VAL A 12 -2.05 -4.17 4.56
C VAL A 12 -3.39 -4.26 3.86
N ILE A 13 -3.47 -5.06 2.82
CA ILE A 13 -4.68 -5.28 2.03
C ILE A 13 -5.03 -6.76 2.03
N ALA A 14 -6.28 -7.08 1.82
CA ALA A 14 -6.76 -8.46 1.82
C ALA A 14 -7.81 -8.67 0.75
N SER A 15 -7.75 -9.83 0.08
CA SER A 15 -8.76 -10.25 -0.88
C SER A 15 -10.05 -10.64 -0.15
N SER A 16 -11.19 -10.36 -0.77
CA SER A 16 -12.52 -10.67 -0.26
C SER A 16 -13.15 -11.92 -0.89
N THR A 17 -12.78 -12.23 -2.15
CA THR A 17 -13.22 -13.40 -2.91
C THR A 17 -12.04 -13.99 -3.70
N PRO A 18 -12.16 -15.22 -4.22
CA PRO A 18 -11.11 -15.80 -5.07
C PRO A 18 -10.76 -14.96 -6.30
N SER A 19 -11.74 -14.41 -7.00
CA SER A 19 -11.51 -13.55 -8.17
C SER A 19 -10.84 -12.21 -7.79
N ASP A 20 -11.22 -11.63 -6.64
CA ASP A 20 -10.65 -10.39 -6.12
C ASP A 20 -9.13 -10.51 -5.84
N CYS A 21 -8.61 -11.74 -5.70
CA CYS A 21 -7.17 -11.95 -5.52
C CYS A 21 -6.34 -11.36 -6.68
N PHE A 22 -6.88 -11.37 -7.90
CA PHE A 22 -6.20 -10.81 -9.06
C PHE A 22 -6.10 -9.28 -8.97
N ASP A 23 -7.21 -8.61 -8.71
CA ASP A 23 -7.27 -7.14 -8.65
C ASP A 23 -6.46 -6.60 -7.47
N VAL A 24 -6.57 -7.25 -6.31
CA VAL A 24 -5.82 -6.87 -5.10
C VAL A 24 -4.32 -7.09 -5.28
N ALA A 25 -3.89 -8.10 -6.07
CA ALA A 25 -2.47 -8.28 -6.38
C ALA A 25 -1.91 -7.13 -7.24
N ILE A 26 -2.67 -6.68 -8.24
CA ILE A 26 -2.31 -5.50 -9.05
C ILE A 26 -2.24 -4.25 -8.16
N GLU A 27 -3.24 -4.05 -7.31
CA GLU A 27 -3.27 -2.91 -6.38
C GLU A 27 -2.10 -2.93 -5.40
N ALA A 28 -1.70 -4.11 -4.91
CA ALA A 28 -0.52 -4.25 -4.05
C ALA A 28 0.75 -3.75 -4.74
N VAL A 29 0.94 -4.12 -6.01
CA VAL A 29 2.11 -3.67 -6.80
C VAL A 29 2.02 -2.18 -7.09
N ARG A 30 0.84 -1.67 -7.44
CA ARG A 30 0.62 -0.23 -7.67
C ARG A 30 0.99 0.58 -6.44
N LEU A 31 0.48 0.24 -5.27
CA LEU A 31 0.79 0.93 -4.02
C LEU A 31 2.28 0.82 -3.66
N ALA A 32 2.86 -0.37 -3.79
CA ALA A 32 4.27 -0.59 -3.46
C ALA A 32 5.20 0.26 -4.32
N THR A 33 4.92 0.38 -5.62
CA THR A 33 5.75 1.15 -6.56
C THR A 33 5.52 2.65 -6.42
N GLN A 34 4.28 3.09 -6.33
CA GLN A 34 3.93 4.51 -6.23
C GLN A 34 4.44 5.14 -4.92
N PHE A 35 4.33 4.41 -3.81
CA PHE A 35 4.72 4.93 -2.50
C PHE A 35 6.11 4.45 -2.03
N SER A 36 6.83 3.71 -2.85
CA SER A 36 8.16 3.17 -2.49
C SER A 36 8.14 2.54 -1.09
N THR A 37 7.22 1.58 -0.89
CA THR A 37 7.00 0.91 0.41
C THR A 37 6.54 -0.53 0.18
N PRO A 38 6.93 -1.48 1.03
CA PRO A 38 6.35 -2.82 0.99
C PRO A 38 4.85 -2.77 1.27
N VAL A 39 4.09 -3.65 0.63
CA VAL A 39 2.67 -3.86 0.88
C VAL A 39 2.46 -5.31 1.27
N LEU A 40 1.72 -5.55 2.34
CA LEU A 40 1.33 -6.90 2.74
C LEU A 40 -0.03 -7.23 2.12
N LEU A 41 -0.04 -8.25 1.26
CA LEU A 41 -1.26 -8.84 0.74
C LEU A 41 -1.59 -10.09 1.58
N LEU A 42 -2.73 -10.06 2.26
CA LEU A 42 -3.21 -11.19 3.05
C LEU A 42 -4.25 -11.98 2.25
N CYS A 43 -4.02 -13.28 2.18
CA CYS A 43 -4.96 -14.25 1.65
C CYS A 43 -5.07 -15.38 2.67
N ASP A 44 -6.29 -15.78 3.01
CA ASP A 44 -6.49 -16.89 3.94
C ASP A 44 -6.67 -18.23 3.24
N GLY A 45 -6.62 -19.32 4.01
CA GLY A 45 -6.76 -20.68 3.48
C GLY A 45 -8.12 -20.96 2.86
N TYR A 46 -9.17 -20.24 3.24
CA TYR A 46 -10.48 -20.39 2.62
C TYR A 46 -10.44 -19.89 1.16
N LEU A 47 -9.96 -18.68 0.93
CA LEU A 47 -9.83 -18.12 -0.42
C LEU A 47 -8.86 -18.92 -1.29
N ALA A 48 -7.75 -19.39 -0.71
CA ALA A 48 -6.74 -20.15 -1.42
C ALA A 48 -7.25 -21.52 -1.92
N ASN A 49 -8.29 -22.08 -1.30
CA ASN A 49 -8.90 -23.37 -1.66
C ASN A 49 -10.31 -23.23 -2.26
N ALA A 50 -10.87 -22.03 -2.28
CA ALA A 50 -12.18 -21.78 -2.85
C ALA A 50 -12.09 -21.60 -4.38
N SER A 51 -13.25 -21.69 -5.04
CA SER A 51 -13.40 -21.42 -6.46
C SER A 51 -14.68 -20.64 -6.72
N GLU A 52 -14.66 -19.81 -7.75
CA GLU A 52 -15.83 -19.10 -8.24
C GLU A 52 -15.74 -18.91 -9.76
N PRO A 53 -16.85 -18.69 -10.47
CA PRO A 53 -16.81 -18.27 -11.85
C PRO A 53 -16.06 -16.95 -12.00
N TRP A 54 -15.11 -16.89 -12.92
CA TRP A 54 -14.29 -15.70 -13.16
C TRP A 54 -14.08 -15.50 -14.65
N LEU A 55 -14.30 -14.29 -15.13
CA LEU A 55 -13.97 -13.91 -16.50
C LEU A 55 -12.53 -13.43 -16.52
N VAL A 56 -11.71 -14.03 -17.37
CA VAL A 56 -10.33 -13.57 -17.57
C VAL A 56 -10.37 -12.10 -18.02
N PRO A 57 -9.78 -11.19 -17.28
CA PRO A 57 -9.85 -9.77 -17.61
C PRO A 57 -9.04 -9.45 -18.86
N ASP A 58 -9.50 -8.45 -19.59
CA ASP A 58 -8.74 -7.88 -20.70
C ASP A 58 -7.62 -6.98 -20.14
N LEU A 59 -6.39 -7.46 -20.19
CA LEU A 59 -5.22 -6.76 -19.66
C LEU A 59 -4.95 -5.43 -20.37
N THR A 60 -5.50 -5.18 -21.56
CA THR A 60 -5.35 -3.90 -22.25
C THR A 60 -6.15 -2.77 -21.61
N GLN A 61 -7.09 -3.10 -20.73
CA GLN A 61 -7.92 -2.14 -20.01
C GLN A 61 -7.28 -1.67 -18.68
N PHE A 62 -6.21 -2.32 -18.26
CA PHE A 62 -5.51 -1.88 -17.06
C PHE A 62 -4.58 -0.72 -17.36
N GLU A 63 -4.73 0.36 -16.59
CA GLU A 63 -3.79 1.47 -16.68
C GLU A 63 -2.40 1.02 -16.21
N ALA A 64 -1.40 1.35 -17.00
CA ALA A 64 -0.02 1.16 -16.55
C ALA A 64 0.29 2.14 -15.41
N PHE A 65 0.96 1.65 -14.39
CA PHE A 65 1.52 2.49 -13.33
C PHE A 65 3.05 2.47 -13.41
N PRO A 66 3.63 3.17 -14.41
CA PRO A 66 5.06 3.12 -14.66
C PRO A 66 5.82 3.74 -13.50
N VAL A 67 6.90 3.07 -13.11
CA VAL A 67 7.86 3.63 -12.17
C VAL A 67 8.66 4.69 -12.92
N GLN A 68 8.63 5.93 -12.41
CA GLN A 68 9.48 6.99 -12.92
C GLN A 68 10.84 6.90 -12.26
N PHE A 69 11.88 6.63 -13.08
CA PHE A 69 13.24 6.58 -12.60
C PHE A 69 13.91 7.94 -12.76
N GLU A 70 14.59 8.38 -11.70
CA GLU A 70 15.51 9.51 -11.80
C GLU A 70 16.72 9.11 -12.64
N THR A 71 17.10 9.98 -13.54
CA THR A 71 18.23 9.79 -14.45
C THR A 71 19.19 10.98 -14.48
N ASN A 72 18.79 12.11 -13.87
CA ASN A 72 19.60 13.31 -13.81
C ASN A 72 20.42 13.33 -12.52
N PRO A 73 21.78 13.35 -12.59
CA PRO A 73 22.62 13.43 -11.40
C PRO A 73 22.58 14.83 -10.75
N GLU A 74 22.21 15.87 -11.50
CA GLU A 74 22.17 17.23 -10.97
C GLU A 74 21.04 17.38 -9.93
N GLY A 75 21.42 17.72 -8.71
CA GLY A 75 20.47 17.87 -7.59
C GLY A 75 19.92 16.55 -7.04
N PHE A 76 20.42 15.41 -7.51
CA PHE A 76 20.03 14.12 -6.95
C PHE A 76 20.45 13.99 -5.49
N SER A 77 19.51 13.52 -4.68
CA SER A 77 19.77 13.02 -3.33
C SER A 77 18.87 11.82 -3.06
N PRO A 78 19.39 10.76 -2.44
CA PRO A 78 18.57 9.64 -2.01
C PRO A 78 17.55 10.02 -0.92
N ALA A 79 17.68 11.20 -0.32
CA ALA A 79 16.73 11.76 0.64
C ALA A 79 15.57 12.49 -0.03
N ASN A 80 15.67 12.84 -1.31
CA ASN A 80 14.60 13.53 -2.04
C ASN A 80 13.31 12.73 -1.99
N ARG A 81 12.21 13.46 -1.74
CA ARG A 81 10.87 12.89 -1.66
C ARG A 81 9.90 13.68 -2.52
N ASN A 82 8.96 12.96 -3.11
CA ASN A 82 7.81 13.59 -3.71
C ASN A 82 6.99 14.28 -2.61
N PRO A 83 6.64 15.58 -2.74
CA PRO A 83 5.96 16.33 -1.67
C PRO A 83 4.53 15.85 -1.40
N GLU A 84 3.89 15.22 -2.37
CA GLU A 84 2.53 14.73 -2.24
C GLU A 84 2.47 13.32 -1.64
N THR A 85 3.30 12.42 -2.13
CA THR A 85 3.28 11.00 -1.73
C THR A 85 4.27 10.68 -0.62
N LEU A 86 5.22 11.56 -0.34
CA LEU A 86 6.37 11.34 0.55
C LEU A 86 7.23 10.12 0.16
N SER A 87 7.03 9.59 -1.05
CA SER A 87 7.86 8.52 -1.59
C SER A 87 9.22 9.05 -2.01
N ARG A 88 10.26 8.24 -1.82
CA ARG A 88 11.58 8.55 -2.36
C ARG A 88 11.61 8.32 -3.85
N VAL A 89 12.52 9.02 -4.52
CA VAL A 89 12.78 8.80 -5.94
C VAL A 89 13.34 7.41 -6.19
N TRP A 90 12.96 6.84 -7.33
CA TRP A 90 13.54 5.59 -7.80
C TRP A 90 14.77 5.91 -8.65
N ALA A 91 15.93 5.40 -8.26
CA ALA A 91 17.14 5.46 -9.07
C ALA A 91 17.41 4.07 -9.64
N LYS A 92 17.54 3.98 -10.97
CA LYS A 92 17.85 2.71 -11.61
C LYS A 92 19.30 2.33 -11.29
N PRO A 93 19.57 1.14 -10.75
CA PRO A 93 20.94 0.68 -10.49
C PRO A 93 21.82 0.76 -11.72
N GLY A 94 23.03 1.31 -11.55
CA GLY A 94 24.00 1.50 -12.65
C GLY A 94 23.84 2.82 -13.42
N THR A 95 22.94 3.73 -13.01
CA THR A 95 22.87 5.08 -13.59
C THR A 95 24.03 5.92 -13.05
N PRO A 96 24.95 6.41 -13.91
CA PRO A 96 26.11 7.19 -13.47
C PRO A 96 25.69 8.46 -12.72
N GLY A 97 26.37 8.75 -11.62
CA GLY A 97 26.11 9.92 -10.77
C GLY A 97 24.92 9.79 -9.83
N LEU A 98 24.24 8.63 -9.83
CA LEU A 98 23.14 8.33 -8.88
C LEU A 98 23.53 7.26 -7.85
N GLU A 99 24.82 6.97 -7.74
CA GLU A 99 25.32 6.00 -6.77
C GLU A 99 25.01 6.49 -5.34
N HIS A 100 24.39 5.64 -4.55
CA HIS A 100 24.03 5.96 -3.18
C HIS A 100 23.87 4.70 -2.34
N ARG A 101 23.95 4.87 -1.03
CA ARG A 101 23.77 3.77 -0.09
C ARG A 101 22.30 3.48 0.14
N ILE A 102 21.88 2.24 -0.09
CA ILE A 102 20.50 1.79 0.18
C ILE A 102 20.41 1.14 1.56
N GLY A 103 21.22 0.44 2.11
CA GLY A 103 21.22 -0.33 3.36
C GLY A 103 20.09 -0.06 4.38
N GLY A 104 19.85 -0.99 5.28
CA GLY A 104 18.70 -1.02 6.20
C GLY A 104 18.81 -0.16 7.46
N ILE A 105 19.85 0.65 7.62
CA ILE A 105 20.02 1.54 8.77
C ILE A 105 19.29 2.87 8.49
N GLU A 106 18.71 3.47 9.52
CA GLU A 106 18.01 4.74 9.39
C GLU A 106 18.92 5.84 8.84
N LYS A 107 18.33 6.67 7.99
CA LYS A 107 19.01 7.76 7.29
C LYS A 107 18.57 9.11 7.86
N ASP A 108 19.46 10.08 7.78
CA ASP A 108 19.10 11.48 7.97
C ASP A 108 18.04 11.91 6.96
N TYR A 109 17.08 12.69 7.42
CA TYR A 109 15.96 13.15 6.62
C TYR A 109 16.38 13.98 5.41
N ASN A 110 17.41 14.83 5.58
CA ASN A 110 17.83 15.80 4.57
C ASN A 110 18.93 15.26 3.66
N THR A 111 19.91 14.53 4.23
CA THR A 111 21.10 14.11 3.49
C THR A 111 21.00 12.68 2.95
N GLY A 112 20.26 11.82 3.63
CA GLY A 112 20.22 10.39 3.31
C GLY A 112 21.40 9.59 3.85
N ASP A 113 22.29 10.21 4.63
CA ASP A 113 23.37 9.54 5.33
C ASP A 113 22.86 8.77 6.55
N ILE A 114 23.65 7.84 7.06
CA ILE A 114 23.31 7.10 8.28
C ILE A 114 23.22 8.08 9.45
N SER A 115 22.15 7.99 10.22
CA SER A 115 21.90 8.84 11.38
C SER A 115 21.48 8.02 12.59
N TYR A 116 22.05 8.36 13.74
CA TYR A 116 21.70 7.84 15.06
C TYR A 116 21.12 8.95 15.95
N ASP A 117 20.79 10.09 15.37
CA ASP A 117 20.21 11.23 16.07
C ASP A 117 18.76 10.95 16.47
N ALA A 118 18.41 11.24 17.72
CA ALA A 118 17.09 10.92 18.27
C ALA A 118 15.98 11.80 17.67
N ASP A 119 16.24 13.06 17.39
CA ASP A 119 15.26 13.97 16.80
C ASP A 119 14.99 13.60 15.33
N ASN A 120 16.06 13.20 14.62
CA ASN A 120 15.94 12.65 13.28
C ASN A 120 15.11 11.35 13.29
N HIS A 121 15.32 10.46 14.27
CA HIS A 121 14.54 9.24 14.40
C HIS A 121 13.04 9.52 14.56
N GLN A 122 12.68 10.44 15.46
CA GLN A 122 11.28 10.84 15.63
C GLN A 122 10.71 11.42 14.33
N LYS A 123 11.44 12.33 13.69
CA LYS A 123 11.03 12.93 12.40
C LYS A 123 10.81 11.87 11.33
N MET A 124 11.72 10.89 11.21
CA MET A 124 11.61 9.82 10.24
C MET A 124 10.43 8.89 10.51
N THR A 125 10.12 8.64 11.77
CA THR A 125 8.95 7.87 12.21
C THR A 125 7.66 8.58 11.79
N ASP A 126 7.57 9.88 12.05
CA ASP A 126 6.42 10.71 11.67
C ASP A 126 6.23 10.77 10.14
N VAL A 127 7.32 10.91 9.40
CA VAL A 127 7.29 10.91 7.91
C VAL A 127 6.84 9.57 7.35
N ARG A 128 7.33 8.45 7.90
CA ARG A 128 6.87 7.10 7.50
C ARG A 128 5.38 6.93 7.75
N LYS A 129 4.91 7.38 8.93
CA LYS A 129 3.48 7.33 9.25
C LYS A 129 2.67 8.22 8.30
N ALA A 130 3.08 9.46 8.11
CA ALA A 130 2.39 10.41 7.22
C ALA A 130 2.30 9.90 5.77
N LYS A 131 3.36 9.23 5.27
CA LYS A 131 3.36 8.59 3.95
C LYS A 131 2.24 7.53 3.86
N ILE A 132 2.12 6.65 4.83
CA ILE A 132 1.11 5.59 4.81
C ILE A 132 -0.30 6.16 5.00
N ASP A 133 -0.48 7.11 5.91
CA ASP A 133 -1.77 7.80 6.10
C ASP A 133 -2.20 8.53 4.81
N GLY A 134 -1.23 9.10 4.09
CA GLY A 134 -1.45 9.81 2.82
C GLY A 134 -1.99 8.93 1.69
N ILE A 135 -1.78 7.62 1.74
CA ILE A 135 -2.29 6.66 0.73
C ILE A 135 -3.81 6.76 0.61
N ALA A 136 -4.51 7.10 1.68
CA ALA A 136 -5.96 7.26 1.67
C ALA A 136 -6.49 8.25 0.63
N LYS A 137 -5.64 9.18 0.16
CA LYS A 137 -6.01 10.15 -0.91
C LYS A 137 -5.97 9.53 -2.32
N PHE A 138 -5.36 8.38 -2.48
CA PHE A 138 -5.08 7.72 -3.76
C PHE A 138 -5.83 6.39 -3.93
N ILE A 139 -6.70 6.08 -2.98
CA ILE A 139 -7.58 4.91 -3.02
C ILE A 139 -9.04 5.36 -2.90
N PRO A 140 -9.99 4.60 -3.47
CA PRO A 140 -11.40 4.92 -3.33
C PRO A 140 -11.84 4.98 -1.86
N ALA A 141 -12.69 5.94 -1.53
CA ALA A 141 -13.28 6.01 -0.20
C ALA A 141 -14.14 4.77 0.07
N GLN A 142 -14.08 4.29 1.31
CA GLN A 142 -14.92 3.17 1.72
C GLN A 142 -16.40 3.57 1.70
N THR A 143 -17.23 2.69 1.17
CA THR A 143 -18.68 2.87 1.08
C THR A 143 -19.40 1.71 1.75
N VAL A 144 -20.65 1.95 2.12
CA VAL A 144 -21.52 0.89 2.63
C VAL A 144 -21.93 -0.01 1.46
N SER A 145 -21.49 -1.28 1.48
CA SER A 145 -21.80 -2.24 0.43
C SER A 145 -23.26 -2.70 0.44
N GLN A 146 -23.92 -2.66 1.59
CA GLN A 146 -25.34 -3.04 1.74
C GLN A 146 -26.04 -2.20 2.79
N GLY A 147 -27.16 -1.60 2.40
CA GLY A 147 -28.00 -0.81 3.30
C GLY A 147 -27.78 0.69 3.14
N PRO A 148 -28.44 1.49 3.98
CA PRO A 148 -28.29 2.94 3.99
C PRO A 148 -26.91 3.34 4.53
N SER A 149 -26.47 4.52 4.18
CA SER A 149 -25.18 5.08 4.65
C SER A 149 -25.17 5.44 6.13
N ALA A 150 -26.34 5.48 6.78
CA ALA A 150 -26.50 5.71 8.20
C ALA A 150 -27.52 4.74 8.80
N GLY A 151 -27.30 4.34 10.06
CA GLY A 151 -28.16 3.40 10.75
C GLY A 151 -27.76 3.23 12.21
N GLN A 152 -28.50 2.35 12.93
CA GLN A 152 -28.24 2.05 14.34
C GLN A 152 -27.06 1.04 14.52
N LEU A 153 -26.78 0.24 13.50
CA LEU A 153 -25.75 -0.80 13.54
C LEU A 153 -24.97 -0.80 12.24
N ALA A 154 -23.65 -0.80 12.34
CA ALA A 154 -22.73 -1.05 11.24
C ALA A 154 -21.98 -2.35 11.47
N ILE A 155 -21.91 -3.20 10.47
CA ILE A 155 -21.07 -4.40 10.45
C ILE A 155 -19.86 -4.10 9.58
N VAL A 156 -18.67 -4.18 10.16
CA VAL A 156 -17.40 -3.99 9.46
C VAL A 156 -16.72 -5.36 9.33
N GLY A 157 -16.37 -5.73 8.11
CA GLY A 157 -15.64 -6.95 7.80
C GLY A 157 -14.43 -6.69 6.95
N TRP A 158 -13.52 -7.65 6.88
CA TRP A 158 -12.31 -7.58 6.12
C TRP A 158 -11.93 -8.96 5.56
N GLY A 159 -11.39 -9.00 4.33
CA GLY A 159 -10.97 -10.25 3.70
C GLY A 159 -12.14 -11.21 3.45
N SER A 160 -11.93 -12.50 3.63
CA SER A 160 -12.90 -13.58 3.35
C SER A 160 -14.18 -13.54 4.19
N THR A 161 -14.25 -12.69 5.21
CA THR A 161 -15.49 -12.48 5.96
C THR A 161 -16.57 -11.76 5.16
N TYR A 162 -16.23 -11.18 4.01
CA TYR A 162 -17.16 -10.48 3.12
C TYR A 162 -18.39 -11.32 2.77
N GLY A 163 -18.21 -12.53 2.25
CA GLY A 163 -19.31 -13.40 1.81
C GLY A 163 -20.31 -13.73 2.93
N PRO A 164 -19.87 -14.24 4.08
CA PRO A 164 -20.76 -14.50 5.24
C PRO A 164 -21.50 -13.25 5.72
N ILE A 165 -20.83 -12.10 5.84
CA ILE A 165 -21.43 -10.85 6.26
C ILE A 165 -22.47 -10.40 5.24
N HIS A 166 -22.12 -10.39 3.95
CA HIS A 166 -23.02 -10.02 2.86
C HIS A 166 -24.30 -10.86 2.90
N GLN A 167 -24.17 -12.18 3.02
CA GLN A 167 -25.32 -13.08 3.04
C GLN A 167 -26.18 -12.92 4.31
N ALA A 168 -25.55 -12.70 5.46
CA ALA A 168 -26.27 -12.47 6.72
C ALA A 168 -27.10 -11.17 6.64
N VAL A 169 -26.49 -10.07 6.20
CA VAL A 169 -27.19 -8.79 6.06
C VAL A 169 -28.35 -8.90 5.05
N LYS A 170 -28.12 -9.57 3.90
CA LYS A 170 -29.16 -9.81 2.90
C LYS A 170 -30.37 -10.54 3.49
N ARG A 171 -30.15 -11.59 4.30
CA ARG A 171 -31.22 -12.36 4.95
C ARG A 171 -31.97 -11.57 6.01
N LEU A 172 -31.27 -10.74 6.78
CA LEU A 172 -31.90 -9.95 7.84
C LEU A 172 -32.71 -8.76 7.31
N ARG A 173 -32.47 -8.36 6.07
CA ARG A 173 -33.16 -7.24 5.40
C ARG A 173 -34.28 -7.69 4.46
N ALA A 174 -34.41 -8.99 4.20
CA ALA A 174 -35.51 -9.57 3.42
C ALA A 174 -36.73 -9.77 4.26
#